data_ce4e17e588cbdc27110f93ca9dff5210
#
_entry.id   ce4e17e588cbdc27110f93ca9dff5210
#
_cell.length_a   1.000
_cell.length_b   1.000
_cell.length_c   1.000
_cell.angle_alpha   90.00
_cell.angle_beta   90.00
_cell.angle_gamma   90.00
#
_symmetry.space_group_name_H-M   'P 1'
#
loop_
_entity.id
_entity.type
_entity.pdbx_description
1 polymer ?
#
loop_
_entity_poly.entity_id
_entity_poly.type
_entity_poly.pdbx_seq_one_letter_code
_entity_poly.pdbx_strand_id
1 'polypeptide(L)'
;LLNRSSDLQSLQKDCEALENETLFASADRYMALIYPEFTTAAAYLSQEAVVAFCDHGNLQRAEKEKAEEFGLLLDSFLTSGTLFGELCDYYGSIEDLAAQLRGRAVVYCDGFLAARYPESLPPKKLLSFTARQLPGYGGSLETAASDLKNYTANQYGSIVLCGGQRRGEILKDLLAQNGLNALLAFPLTKLPQPGQILLAPGSLPAGLEYPTLKFAILTEGQIAVRQERKKTRAP
;
A
#
# COMPACT_ATOMS: atom_id res chain seq x y z
N LEU A 1 -7.74 -5.12 41.29
CA LEU A 1 -7.23 -5.44 42.61
C LEU A 1 -5.81 -4.91 42.75
N LEU A 2 -5.68 -3.66 43.20
CA LEU A 2 -4.43 -3.05 43.65
C LEU A 2 -3.95 -3.87 44.89
N ASN A 3 -3.04 -4.77 44.69
CA ASN A 3 -2.63 -5.67 45.75
C ASN A 3 -1.13 -5.69 46.02
N ARG A 4 -0.40 -4.63 45.74
CA ARG A 4 1.03 -4.66 46.08
C ARG A 4 1.56 -3.29 46.49
N SER A 5 2.30 -3.27 47.57
CA SER A 5 3.04 -2.09 48.04
C SER A 5 4.02 -1.53 46.98
N SER A 6 4.47 -2.38 46.05
CA SER A 6 5.32 -1.98 44.93
C SER A 6 4.62 -1.07 43.94
N ASP A 7 3.34 -1.32 43.65
CA ASP A 7 2.54 -0.60 42.65
C ASP A 7 2.25 0.83 43.15
N LEU A 8 1.88 0.91 44.45
CA LEU A 8 1.68 2.21 45.11
C LEU A 8 2.99 3.02 45.21
N GLN A 9 4.12 2.36 45.44
CA GLN A 9 5.41 3.02 45.48
C GLN A 9 5.84 3.56 44.12
N SER A 10 5.55 2.85 43.02
CA SER A 10 5.83 3.32 41.68
C SER A 10 4.98 4.54 41.32
N LEU A 11 3.68 4.50 41.58
CA LEU A 11 2.77 5.63 41.39
C LEU A 11 3.21 6.86 42.21
N GLN A 12 3.55 6.63 43.48
CA GLN A 12 3.96 7.72 44.38
C GLN A 12 5.21 8.41 43.85
N LYS A 13 6.21 7.65 43.35
CA LYS A 13 7.40 8.21 42.70
C LYS A 13 7.07 9.02 41.49
N ASP A 14 6.12 8.56 40.66
CA ASP A 14 5.73 9.30 39.48
C ASP A 14 4.98 10.59 39.83
N CYS A 15 4.13 10.56 40.87
CA CYS A 15 3.48 11.76 41.40
C CYS A 15 4.52 12.75 41.95
N GLU A 16 5.48 12.28 42.73
CA GLU A 16 6.57 13.13 43.25
C GLU A 16 7.40 13.74 42.10
N ALA A 17 7.66 13.00 41.01
CA ALA A 17 8.35 13.50 39.84
C ALA A 17 7.55 14.58 39.13
N LEU A 18 6.23 14.41 38.97
CA LEU A 18 5.34 15.41 38.39
C LEU A 18 5.26 16.67 39.24
N GLU A 19 5.11 16.53 40.58
CA GLU A 19 5.09 17.66 41.51
C GLU A 19 6.39 18.48 41.48
N ASN A 20 7.51 17.83 41.25
CA ASN A 20 8.84 18.46 41.11
C ASN A 20 9.16 18.89 39.67
N GLU A 21 8.21 18.85 38.74
CA GLU A 21 8.39 19.20 37.33
C GLU A 21 9.55 18.44 36.65
N THR A 22 9.83 17.21 37.10
CA THR A 22 10.88 16.36 36.54
C THR A 22 10.31 15.36 35.54
N LEU A 23 11.03 15.16 34.43
CA LEU A 23 10.67 14.15 33.44
C LEU A 23 11.00 12.76 33.99
N PHE A 24 10.05 11.82 33.81
CA PHE A 24 10.24 10.41 34.14
C PHE A 24 10.05 9.53 32.89
N ALA A 25 10.84 8.47 32.81
CA ALA A 25 10.99 7.66 31.60
C ALA A 25 9.72 6.88 31.19
N SER A 26 8.72 6.77 32.07
CA SER A 26 7.52 5.97 31.85
C SER A 26 6.25 6.82 31.74
N ALA A 27 6.37 8.08 31.30
CA ALA A 27 5.23 8.99 31.16
C ALA A 27 4.18 8.47 30.14
N ASP A 28 4.61 7.69 29.15
CA ASP A 28 3.79 7.06 28.14
C ASP A 28 2.75 6.08 28.74
N ARG A 29 2.99 5.50 29.91
CA ARG A 29 2.00 4.66 30.61
C ARG A 29 0.71 5.41 30.98
N TYR A 30 0.75 6.73 31.03
CA TYR A 30 -0.39 7.59 31.36
C TYR A 30 -1.07 8.19 30.11
N MET A 31 -0.70 7.73 28.91
CA MET A 31 -1.24 8.23 27.64
C MET A 31 -2.77 8.21 27.60
N ALA A 32 -3.39 7.14 28.10
CA ALA A 32 -4.85 7.02 28.13
C ALA A 32 -5.55 8.08 29.02
N LEU A 33 -4.85 8.62 30.04
CA LEU A 33 -5.35 9.74 30.84
C LEU A 33 -5.12 11.09 30.16
N ILE A 34 -3.99 11.24 29.49
CA ILE A 34 -3.59 12.49 28.84
C ILE A 34 -4.39 12.69 27.53
N TYR A 35 -4.61 11.59 26.81
CA TYR A 35 -5.30 11.57 25.50
C TYR A 35 -6.47 10.58 25.55
N PRO A 36 -7.61 10.98 26.12
CA PRO A 36 -8.76 10.09 26.28
C PRO A 36 -9.42 9.70 24.96
N GLU A 37 -9.16 10.45 23.88
CA GLU A 37 -9.66 10.14 22.54
C GLU A 37 -8.57 9.50 21.69
N PHE A 38 -8.85 8.28 21.23
CA PHE A 38 -7.94 7.57 20.34
C PHE A 38 -8.01 8.17 18.91
N THR A 39 -6.85 8.54 18.39
CA THR A 39 -6.72 9.10 17.05
C THR A 39 -5.73 8.28 16.22
N THR A 40 -6.14 7.90 15.01
CA THR A 40 -5.27 7.20 14.06
C THR A 40 -4.61 8.15 13.07
N ALA A 41 -3.69 7.64 12.26
CA ALA A 41 -3.10 8.37 11.13
C ALA A 41 -4.16 8.88 10.13
N ALA A 42 -5.37 8.30 10.12
CA ALA A 42 -6.47 8.74 9.30
C ALA A 42 -6.90 10.20 9.55
N ALA A 43 -6.70 10.70 10.77
CA ALA A 43 -7.02 12.08 11.12
C ALA A 43 -6.20 13.14 10.34
N TYR A 44 -5.02 12.76 9.87
CA TYR A 44 -4.15 13.63 9.07
C TYR A 44 -4.47 13.63 7.57
N LEU A 45 -5.38 12.76 7.13
CA LEU A 45 -5.79 12.70 5.72
C LEU A 45 -6.82 13.80 5.41
N SER A 46 -6.69 14.43 4.25
CA SER A 46 -7.70 15.36 3.76
C SER A 46 -9.03 14.64 3.50
N GLN A 47 -10.14 15.37 3.44
CA GLN A 47 -11.46 14.81 3.13
C GLN A 47 -11.54 14.27 1.69
N GLU A 48 -10.71 14.78 0.79
CA GLU A 48 -10.63 14.35 -0.61
C GLU A 48 -9.69 13.16 -0.82
N ALA A 49 -9.01 12.70 0.24
CA ALA A 49 -8.09 11.57 0.14
C ALA A 49 -8.83 10.29 -0.26
N VAL A 50 -8.22 9.54 -1.17
CA VAL A 50 -8.63 8.17 -1.50
C VAL A 50 -7.78 7.21 -0.68
N VAL A 51 -8.41 6.37 0.12
CA VAL A 51 -7.74 5.38 0.95
C VAL A 51 -7.92 3.99 0.34
N ALA A 52 -6.82 3.29 0.14
CA ALA A 52 -6.85 1.91 -0.35
C ALA A 52 -6.41 0.94 0.75
N PHE A 53 -7.28 0.02 1.11
CA PHE A 53 -6.93 -1.15 1.91
C PHE A 53 -6.48 -2.26 0.97
N CYS A 54 -5.20 -2.60 1.00
CA CYS A 54 -4.64 -3.66 0.17
C CYS A 54 -4.57 -4.95 0.98
N ASP A 55 -5.17 -6.02 0.44
CA ASP A 55 -5.20 -7.34 1.08
C ASP A 55 -5.83 -7.30 2.49
N HIS A 56 -7.09 -6.89 2.53
CA HIS A 56 -7.85 -6.70 3.77
C HIS A 56 -7.86 -7.95 4.67
N GLY A 57 -7.89 -9.15 4.09
CA GLY A 57 -7.81 -10.40 4.84
C GLY A 57 -6.50 -10.56 5.62
N ASN A 58 -5.38 -10.14 5.05
CA ASN A 58 -4.09 -10.14 5.75
C ASN A 58 -4.02 -9.04 6.82
N LEU A 59 -4.63 -7.87 6.57
CA LEU A 59 -4.71 -6.82 7.58
C LEU A 59 -5.48 -7.29 8.82
N GLN A 60 -6.63 -7.95 8.63
CA GLN A 60 -7.42 -8.52 9.75
C GLN A 60 -6.64 -9.59 10.53
N ARG A 61 -5.88 -10.43 9.82
CA ARG A 61 -5.03 -11.44 10.48
C ARG A 61 -3.93 -10.78 11.30
N ALA A 62 -3.23 -9.80 10.72
CA ALA A 62 -2.17 -9.07 11.40
C ALA A 62 -2.71 -8.30 12.62
N GLU A 63 -3.90 -7.71 12.52
CA GLU A 63 -4.58 -7.09 13.65
C GLU A 63 -4.81 -8.09 14.78
N LYS A 64 -5.38 -9.26 14.47
CA LYS A 64 -5.64 -10.29 15.46
C LYS A 64 -4.36 -10.77 16.15
N GLU A 65 -3.31 -11.06 15.37
CA GLU A 65 -2.01 -11.47 15.89
C GLU A 65 -1.41 -10.40 16.81
N LYS A 66 -1.49 -9.13 16.39
CA LYS A 66 -1.00 -8.02 17.22
C LYS A 66 -1.83 -7.76 18.45
N ALA A 67 -3.13 -7.93 18.39
CA ALA A 67 -4.02 -7.83 19.57
C ALA A 67 -3.72 -8.93 20.58
N GLU A 68 -3.46 -10.17 20.14
CA GLU A 68 -3.05 -11.28 21.01
C GLU A 68 -1.68 -11.02 21.65
N GLU A 69 -0.68 -10.58 20.86
CA GLU A 69 0.64 -10.21 21.36
C GLU A 69 0.58 -9.09 22.40
N PHE A 70 -0.21 -8.05 22.09
CA PHE A 70 -0.42 -6.92 22.99
C PHE A 70 -1.15 -7.34 24.27
N GLY A 71 -2.13 -8.23 24.18
CA GLY A 71 -2.84 -8.78 25.34
C GLY A 71 -1.89 -9.50 26.32
N LEU A 72 -0.96 -10.30 25.81
CA LEU A 72 0.06 -10.97 26.64
C LEU A 72 1.01 -9.96 27.30
N LEU A 73 1.41 -8.93 26.59
CA LEU A 73 2.25 -7.87 27.12
C LEU A 73 1.53 -7.08 28.22
N LEU A 74 0.26 -6.77 27.98
CA LEU A 74 -0.61 -6.07 28.92
C LEU A 74 -0.79 -6.88 30.23
N ASP A 75 -1.04 -8.18 30.12
CA ASP A 75 -1.12 -9.08 31.29
C ASP A 75 0.17 -9.07 32.11
N SER A 76 1.31 -9.05 31.43
CA SER A 76 2.63 -8.94 32.09
C SER A 76 2.77 -7.62 32.84
N PHE A 77 2.38 -6.50 32.24
CA PHE A 77 2.45 -5.18 32.86
C PHE A 77 1.47 -5.02 34.02
N LEU A 78 0.27 -5.56 33.91
CA LEU A 78 -0.71 -5.59 34.99
C LEU A 78 -0.22 -6.46 36.16
N THR A 79 0.37 -7.62 35.84
CA THR A 79 0.90 -8.54 36.83
C THR A 79 2.10 -7.97 37.57
N SER A 80 2.97 -7.23 36.87
CA SER A 80 4.14 -6.57 37.47
C SER A 80 3.81 -5.26 38.20
N GLY A 81 2.56 -4.75 38.06
CA GLY A 81 2.17 -3.45 38.61
C GLY A 81 2.74 -2.26 37.85
N THR A 82 3.17 -2.47 36.62
CA THR A 82 3.68 -1.40 35.74
C THR A 82 2.55 -0.60 35.12
N LEU A 83 1.39 -1.23 34.87
CA LEU A 83 0.16 -0.60 34.39
C LEU A 83 -1.00 -0.88 35.35
N PHE A 84 -1.98 0.01 35.31
CA PHE A 84 -3.24 -0.11 36.06
C PHE A 84 -4.39 -0.33 35.10
N GLY A 85 -5.42 -1.06 35.51
CA GLY A 85 -6.51 -1.48 34.64
C GLY A 85 -7.24 -0.35 33.89
N GLU A 86 -7.29 0.84 34.48
CA GLU A 86 -7.89 2.03 33.84
C GLU A 86 -6.99 2.67 32.76
N LEU A 87 -5.73 2.23 32.66
CA LEU A 87 -4.72 2.76 31.72
C LEU A 87 -4.41 1.79 30.59
N CYS A 88 -5.30 0.85 30.29
CA CYS A 88 -5.03 -0.24 29.34
C CYS A 88 -5.48 0.03 27.91
N ASP A 89 -6.04 1.19 27.62
CA ASP A 89 -6.59 1.54 26.31
C ASP A 89 -5.51 2.17 25.40
N TYR A 90 -4.65 1.31 24.85
CA TYR A 90 -3.56 1.72 23.96
C TYR A 90 -3.70 1.19 22.51
N TYR A 91 -4.79 0.44 22.24
CA TYR A 91 -4.91 -0.26 20.97
C TYR A 91 -6.15 0.17 20.20
N GLY A 92 -5.95 0.61 18.96
CA GLY A 92 -7.02 0.88 18.01
C GLY A 92 -7.19 -0.26 17.00
N SER A 93 -8.43 -0.61 16.74
CA SER A 93 -8.79 -1.66 15.78
C SER A 93 -8.87 -1.12 14.34
N ILE A 94 -8.91 -2.05 13.36
CA ILE A 94 -9.25 -1.71 11.96
C ILE A 94 -10.67 -1.12 11.89
N GLU A 95 -11.57 -1.52 12.78
CA GLU A 95 -12.92 -0.97 12.85
C GLU A 95 -12.91 0.52 13.27
N ASP A 96 -12.07 0.89 14.25
CA ASP A 96 -11.89 2.27 14.67
C ASP A 96 -11.28 3.12 13.56
N LEU A 97 -10.26 2.57 12.86
CA LEU A 97 -9.69 3.22 11.68
C LEU A 97 -10.75 3.42 10.59
N ALA A 98 -11.54 2.40 10.29
CA ALA A 98 -12.59 2.46 9.29
C ALA A 98 -13.68 3.49 9.68
N ALA A 99 -14.04 3.55 10.95
CA ALA A 99 -14.99 4.55 11.46
C ALA A 99 -14.50 5.99 11.23
N GLN A 100 -13.21 6.25 11.44
CA GLN A 100 -12.59 7.57 11.20
C GLN A 100 -12.49 7.94 9.70
N LEU A 101 -12.58 6.94 8.80
CA LEU A 101 -12.54 7.14 7.36
C LEU A 101 -13.93 7.38 6.74
N ARG A 102 -15.00 7.39 7.53
CA ARG A 102 -16.35 7.67 7.03
C ARG A 102 -16.40 8.99 6.29
N GLY A 103 -17.08 9.00 5.15
CA GLY A 103 -17.21 10.18 4.29
C GLY A 103 -16.09 10.35 3.26
N ARG A 104 -15.00 9.58 3.36
CA ARG A 104 -13.92 9.55 2.36
C ARG A 104 -14.15 8.48 1.29
N ALA A 105 -13.46 8.59 0.17
CA ALA A 105 -13.43 7.55 -0.84
C ALA A 105 -12.52 6.42 -0.37
N VAL A 106 -13.08 5.21 -0.18
CA VAL A 106 -12.33 4.04 0.25
C VAL A 106 -12.47 2.92 -0.77
N VAL A 107 -11.35 2.25 -1.05
CA VAL A 107 -11.24 1.12 -1.98
C VAL A 107 -10.61 -0.06 -1.25
N TYR A 108 -11.25 -1.21 -1.31
CA TYR A 108 -10.65 -2.47 -0.87
C TYR A 108 -10.08 -3.20 -2.09
N CYS A 109 -8.78 -3.46 -2.07
CA CYS A 109 -8.04 -4.12 -3.16
C CYS A 109 -7.62 -5.51 -2.67
N ASP A 110 -8.45 -6.52 -2.94
CA ASP A 110 -8.25 -7.86 -2.44
C ASP A 110 -7.99 -8.84 -3.59
N GLY A 111 -7.02 -9.74 -3.43
CA GLY A 111 -6.78 -10.83 -4.39
C GLY A 111 -7.87 -11.90 -4.33
N PHE A 112 -8.51 -12.05 -3.18
CA PHE A 112 -9.67 -12.92 -2.95
C PHE A 112 -10.73 -12.14 -2.21
N LEU A 113 -11.99 -12.52 -2.41
CA LEU A 113 -13.09 -11.88 -1.69
C LEU A 113 -12.90 -12.08 -0.17
N ALA A 114 -12.83 -10.98 0.56
CA ALA A 114 -12.75 -11.04 2.01
C ALA A 114 -14.05 -11.56 2.61
N ALA A 115 -13.94 -12.39 3.66
CA ALA A 115 -15.11 -12.96 4.32
C ALA A 115 -15.93 -11.90 5.07
N ARG A 116 -15.27 -10.84 5.55
CA ARG A 116 -15.88 -9.72 6.28
C ARG A 116 -15.17 -8.43 5.94
N TYR A 117 -15.91 -7.35 5.89
CA TYR A 117 -15.42 -5.98 5.82
C TYR A 117 -15.81 -5.24 7.11
N PRO A 118 -15.15 -4.13 7.46
CA PRO A 118 -15.53 -3.33 8.62
C PRO A 118 -17.01 -2.92 8.57
N GLU A 119 -17.72 -3.11 9.69
CA GLU A 119 -19.15 -2.76 9.78
C GLU A 119 -19.38 -1.26 9.66
N SER A 120 -18.44 -0.47 10.14
CA SER A 120 -18.47 1.00 10.05
C SER A 120 -18.27 1.53 8.63
N LEU A 121 -17.66 0.72 7.73
CA LEU A 121 -17.33 1.12 6.36
C LEU A 121 -17.48 -0.04 5.36
N PRO A 122 -18.68 -0.59 5.18
CA PRO A 122 -18.91 -1.68 4.25
C PRO A 122 -18.75 -1.22 2.80
N PRO A 123 -18.25 -2.09 1.89
CA PRO A 123 -18.16 -1.76 0.48
C PRO A 123 -19.55 -1.56 -0.13
N LYS A 124 -19.75 -0.47 -0.84
CA LYS A 124 -21.02 -0.16 -1.53
C LYS A 124 -21.19 -0.96 -2.83
N LYS A 125 -20.07 -1.36 -3.44
CA LYS A 125 -20.04 -2.10 -4.72
C LYS A 125 -18.81 -2.99 -4.76
N LEU A 126 -18.99 -4.21 -5.24
CA LEU A 126 -17.91 -5.15 -5.52
C LEU A 126 -17.67 -5.20 -7.03
N LEU A 127 -16.41 -5.12 -7.42
CA LEU A 127 -15.96 -5.26 -8.80
C LEU A 127 -14.94 -6.41 -8.84
N SER A 128 -15.10 -7.30 -9.82
CA SER A 128 -14.16 -8.39 -10.03
C SER A 128 -13.57 -8.32 -11.44
N PHE A 129 -12.25 -8.42 -11.53
CA PHE A 129 -11.55 -8.53 -12.80
C PHE A 129 -10.41 -9.54 -12.67
N THR A 130 -10.20 -10.30 -13.73
CA THR A 130 -9.07 -11.20 -13.83
C THR A 130 -7.84 -10.39 -14.24
N ALA A 131 -6.80 -10.42 -13.41
CA ALA A 131 -5.49 -9.89 -13.74
C ALA A 131 -4.48 -11.03 -13.88
N ARG A 132 -3.57 -10.93 -14.86
CA ARG A 132 -2.45 -11.84 -15.04
C ARG A 132 -1.16 -11.03 -15.05
N GLN A 133 -0.17 -11.50 -14.32
CA GLN A 133 1.18 -10.94 -14.42
C GLN A 133 1.81 -11.42 -15.73
N LEU A 134 2.36 -10.47 -16.49
CA LEU A 134 3.10 -10.80 -17.71
C LEU A 134 4.50 -11.31 -17.37
N PRO A 135 4.98 -12.33 -18.10
CA PRO A 135 6.35 -12.80 -17.94
C PRO A 135 7.36 -11.74 -18.33
N GLY A 136 8.58 -11.83 -17.80
CA GLY A 136 9.67 -11.00 -18.30
C GLY A 136 10.09 -11.46 -19.70
N TYR A 137 10.31 -10.53 -20.62
CA TYR A 137 10.73 -10.83 -22.00
C TYR A 137 12.22 -11.12 -22.13
N GLY A 138 12.95 -11.22 -21.02
CA GLY A 138 14.39 -11.45 -21.03
C GLY A 138 15.21 -10.42 -21.80
N GLY A 139 14.64 -9.22 -22.01
CA GLY A 139 15.23 -8.16 -22.81
C GLY A 139 15.03 -8.34 -24.33
N SER A 140 14.22 -9.29 -24.78
CA SER A 140 13.89 -9.45 -26.19
C SER A 140 12.78 -8.50 -26.61
N LEU A 141 13.16 -7.45 -27.33
CA LEU A 141 12.20 -6.53 -27.95
C LEU A 141 11.30 -7.25 -28.98
N GLU A 142 11.83 -8.24 -29.68
CA GLU A 142 11.08 -9.00 -30.69
C GLU A 142 9.91 -9.76 -30.06
N THR A 143 10.16 -10.42 -28.92
CA THR A 143 9.12 -11.16 -28.18
C THR A 143 8.05 -10.20 -27.66
N ALA A 144 8.46 -9.08 -27.08
CA ALA A 144 7.54 -8.06 -26.61
C ALA A 144 6.72 -7.41 -27.76
N ALA A 145 7.37 -7.18 -28.90
CA ALA A 145 6.69 -6.66 -30.10
C ALA A 145 5.69 -7.68 -30.68
N SER A 146 6.01 -8.97 -30.62
CA SER A 146 5.06 -10.03 -31.01
C SER A 146 3.81 -10.02 -30.12
N ASP A 147 3.97 -9.92 -28.81
CA ASP A 147 2.83 -9.83 -27.87
C ASP A 147 2.02 -8.56 -28.09
N LEU A 148 2.69 -7.41 -28.31
CA LEU A 148 2.00 -6.15 -28.62
C LEU A 148 1.23 -6.23 -29.94
N LYS A 149 1.75 -6.95 -30.98
CA LYS A 149 0.98 -7.23 -32.20
C LYS A 149 -0.26 -8.05 -31.94
N ASN A 150 -0.13 -9.09 -31.10
CA ASN A 150 -1.26 -9.92 -30.71
C ASN A 150 -2.31 -9.11 -29.94
N TYR A 151 -1.89 -8.26 -29.01
CA TYR A 151 -2.79 -7.36 -28.28
C TYR A 151 -3.50 -6.39 -29.23
N THR A 152 -2.77 -5.75 -30.14
CA THR A 152 -3.36 -4.84 -31.13
C THR A 152 -4.38 -5.57 -32.02
N ALA A 153 -4.03 -6.74 -32.54
CA ALA A 153 -4.92 -7.56 -33.38
C ALA A 153 -6.19 -7.99 -32.63
N ASN A 154 -6.09 -8.27 -31.34
CA ASN A 154 -7.23 -8.64 -30.49
C ASN A 154 -7.95 -7.44 -29.86
N GLN A 155 -7.67 -6.22 -30.34
CA GLN A 155 -8.31 -4.99 -29.88
C GLN A 155 -8.07 -4.66 -28.41
N TYR A 156 -6.90 -5.02 -27.87
CA TYR A 156 -6.47 -4.57 -26.54
C TYR A 156 -5.99 -3.12 -26.61
N GLY A 157 -6.36 -2.32 -25.64
CA GLY A 157 -5.67 -1.08 -25.33
C GLY A 157 -4.41 -1.40 -24.54
N SER A 158 -3.24 -0.95 -25.00
CA SER A 158 -1.96 -1.27 -24.35
C SER A 158 -1.24 -0.01 -23.90
N ILE A 159 -0.67 -0.03 -22.70
CA ILE A 159 0.24 0.99 -22.18
C ILE A 159 1.62 0.38 -21.99
N VAL A 160 2.65 1.04 -22.49
CA VAL A 160 4.04 0.71 -22.17
C VAL A 160 4.62 1.82 -21.32
N LEU A 161 4.96 1.50 -20.10
CA LEU A 161 5.52 2.45 -19.15
C LEU A 161 7.02 2.64 -19.42
N CYS A 162 7.42 3.89 -19.55
CA CYS A 162 8.78 4.31 -19.86
C CYS A 162 9.33 5.20 -18.74
N GLY A 163 10.61 5.06 -18.43
CA GLY A 163 11.27 5.84 -17.37
C GLY A 163 11.45 7.34 -17.70
N GLY A 164 10.96 7.82 -18.87
CA GLY A 164 10.98 9.22 -19.29
C GLY A 164 10.67 9.39 -20.76
N GLN A 165 10.36 10.62 -21.17
CA GLN A 165 9.93 10.94 -22.53
C GLN A 165 10.95 10.52 -23.59
N ARG A 166 12.24 10.82 -23.38
CA ARG A 166 13.32 10.45 -24.33
C ARG A 166 13.41 8.94 -24.55
N ARG A 167 13.17 8.14 -23.50
CA ARG A 167 13.13 6.68 -23.62
C ARG A 167 11.89 6.23 -24.38
N GLY A 168 10.75 6.89 -24.14
CA GLY A 168 9.53 6.68 -24.91
C GLY A 168 9.72 6.94 -26.40
N GLU A 169 10.42 8.01 -26.77
CA GLU A 169 10.74 8.32 -28.18
C GLU A 169 11.59 7.22 -28.82
N ILE A 170 12.66 6.78 -28.14
CA ILE A 170 13.51 5.67 -28.62
C ILE A 170 12.68 4.38 -28.80
N LEU A 171 11.86 4.05 -27.79
CA LEU A 171 11.03 2.84 -27.85
C LEU A 171 9.98 2.93 -28.95
N LYS A 172 9.42 4.10 -29.21
CA LYS A 172 8.49 4.34 -30.32
C LYS A 172 9.13 4.01 -31.68
N ASP A 173 10.36 4.47 -31.89
CA ASP A 173 11.08 4.20 -33.15
C ASP A 173 11.41 2.71 -33.29
N LEU A 174 11.80 2.05 -32.18
CA LEU A 174 12.06 0.61 -32.20
C LEU A 174 10.78 -0.21 -32.46
N LEU A 175 9.65 0.18 -31.89
CA LEU A 175 8.37 -0.47 -32.17
C LEU A 175 7.92 -0.23 -33.63
N ALA A 176 8.14 0.96 -34.16
CA ALA A 176 7.85 1.26 -35.56
C ALA A 176 8.66 0.40 -36.52
N GLN A 177 9.94 0.15 -36.26
CA GLN A 177 10.78 -0.79 -37.01
C GLN A 177 10.23 -2.22 -36.99
N ASN A 178 9.50 -2.58 -35.93
CA ASN A 178 8.81 -3.87 -35.82
C ASN A 178 7.36 -3.84 -36.34
N GLY A 179 6.96 -2.79 -37.07
CA GLY A 179 5.63 -2.67 -37.65
C GLY A 179 4.50 -2.35 -36.67
N LEU A 180 4.82 -1.74 -35.52
CA LEU A 180 3.86 -1.30 -34.53
C LEU A 180 3.78 0.22 -34.45
N ASN A 181 2.57 0.76 -34.42
CA ASN A 181 2.35 2.18 -34.25
C ASN A 181 2.03 2.50 -32.80
N ALA A 182 2.94 3.17 -32.10
CA ALA A 182 2.77 3.59 -30.71
C ALA A 182 2.73 5.12 -30.61
N LEU A 183 1.90 5.64 -29.74
CA LEU A 183 1.74 7.07 -29.50
C LEU A 183 2.37 7.47 -28.17
N LEU A 184 3.05 8.60 -28.15
CA LEU A 184 3.58 9.19 -26.92
C LEU A 184 2.45 9.85 -26.12
N ALA A 185 2.35 9.55 -24.84
CA ALA A 185 1.38 10.09 -23.90
C ALA A 185 2.09 10.57 -22.62
N PHE A 186 2.77 11.73 -22.71
CA PHE A 186 3.52 12.36 -21.63
C PHE A 186 2.99 13.77 -21.37
N PRO A 187 2.12 13.97 -20.37
CA PRO A 187 1.58 12.99 -19.40
C PRO A 187 0.50 12.07 -19.98
N LEU A 188 0.23 10.97 -19.29
CA LEU A 188 -0.90 10.08 -19.61
C LEU A 188 -2.20 10.74 -19.13
N THR A 189 -3.02 11.22 -20.07
CA THR A 189 -4.29 11.90 -19.76
C THR A 189 -5.52 11.09 -20.14
N LYS A 190 -5.37 10.06 -20.95
CA LYS A 190 -6.48 9.20 -21.44
C LYS A 190 -6.02 7.76 -21.53
N LEU A 191 -6.96 6.85 -21.34
CA LEU A 191 -6.73 5.43 -21.60
C LEU A 191 -6.60 5.15 -23.10
N PRO A 192 -5.84 4.11 -23.48
CA PRO A 192 -5.71 3.71 -24.87
C PRO A 192 -7.05 3.23 -25.44
N GLN A 193 -7.30 3.56 -26.69
CA GLN A 193 -8.42 3.01 -27.45
C GLN A 193 -8.15 1.52 -27.80
N PRO A 194 -9.19 0.73 -28.16
CA PRO A 194 -9.00 -0.62 -28.67
C PRO A 194 -7.97 -0.68 -29.80
N GLY A 195 -7.00 -1.57 -29.68
CA GLY A 195 -5.92 -1.72 -30.66
C GLY A 195 -4.80 -0.66 -30.58
N GLN A 196 -4.90 0.31 -29.67
CA GLN A 196 -3.93 1.40 -29.53
C GLN A 196 -2.83 1.05 -28.53
N ILE A 197 -1.60 1.49 -28.84
CA ILE A 197 -0.45 1.41 -27.93
C ILE A 197 -0.07 2.82 -27.50
N LEU A 198 -0.06 3.09 -26.19
CA LEU A 198 0.43 4.33 -25.61
C LEU A 198 1.75 4.11 -24.88
N LEU A 199 2.71 5.00 -25.10
CA LEU A 199 3.94 5.07 -24.33
C LEU A 199 3.79 6.18 -23.29
N ALA A 200 3.84 5.82 -22.00
CA ALA A 200 3.50 6.71 -20.90
C ALA A 200 4.59 6.74 -19.83
N PRO A 201 4.67 7.81 -19.02
CA PRO A 201 5.61 7.88 -17.92
C PRO A 201 5.22 6.88 -16.82
N GLY A 202 6.20 6.19 -16.24
CA GLY A 202 6.00 5.30 -15.11
C GLY A 202 6.89 4.09 -15.16
N SER A 203 6.72 3.25 -14.15
CA SER A 203 7.44 1.98 -13.99
C SER A 203 6.62 1.07 -13.09
N LEU A 204 6.60 -0.21 -13.41
CA LEU A 204 6.06 -1.28 -12.58
C LEU A 204 7.11 -2.38 -12.45
N PRO A 205 7.11 -3.16 -11.37
CA PRO A 205 8.01 -4.32 -11.22
C PRO A 205 7.73 -5.42 -12.26
N ALA A 206 6.48 -5.53 -12.72
CA ALA A 206 6.07 -6.46 -13.78
C ALA A 206 4.89 -5.89 -14.56
N GLY A 207 4.74 -6.30 -15.82
CA GLY A 207 3.55 -5.99 -16.61
C GLY A 207 2.33 -6.78 -16.16
N LEU A 208 1.17 -6.30 -16.53
CA LEU A 208 -0.13 -6.86 -16.17
C LEU A 208 -1.03 -6.94 -17.40
N GLU A 209 -1.79 -8.00 -17.49
CA GLU A 209 -2.86 -8.19 -18.47
C GLU A 209 -4.20 -8.32 -17.76
N TYR A 210 -5.22 -7.64 -18.30
CA TYR A 210 -6.62 -7.73 -17.87
C TYR A 210 -7.47 -8.24 -19.04
N PRO A 211 -7.59 -9.58 -19.22
CA PRO A 211 -8.24 -10.17 -20.40
C PRO A 211 -9.69 -9.74 -20.58
N THR A 212 -10.44 -9.65 -19.49
CA THR A 212 -11.86 -9.25 -19.52
C THR A 212 -12.07 -7.80 -19.94
N LEU A 213 -11.06 -6.94 -19.68
CA LEU A 213 -11.07 -5.53 -20.05
C LEU A 213 -10.39 -5.27 -21.39
N LYS A 214 -9.78 -6.29 -21.98
CA LYS A 214 -8.91 -6.16 -23.16
C LYS A 214 -7.87 -5.06 -22.97
N PHE A 215 -7.16 -5.09 -21.85
CA PHE A 215 -6.21 -4.08 -21.47
C PHE A 215 -4.90 -4.71 -20.99
N ALA A 216 -3.77 -4.15 -21.41
CA ALA A 216 -2.45 -4.61 -21.00
C ALA A 216 -1.53 -3.44 -20.62
N ILE A 217 -0.73 -3.64 -19.58
CA ILE A 217 0.32 -2.71 -19.17
C ILE A 217 1.65 -3.46 -19.22
N LEU A 218 2.59 -2.94 -19.98
CA LEU A 218 3.95 -3.42 -20.05
C LEU A 218 4.90 -2.39 -19.43
N THR A 219 6.08 -2.79 -19.07
CA THR A 219 7.12 -1.87 -18.60
C THR A 219 8.37 -1.99 -19.45
N GLU A 220 9.02 -0.86 -19.75
CA GLU A 220 10.26 -0.80 -20.50
C GLU A 220 11.32 -1.77 -19.95
N GLY A 221 11.41 -1.93 -18.62
CA GLY A 221 12.36 -2.83 -17.97
C GLY A 221 12.17 -4.31 -18.32
N GLN A 222 10.99 -4.72 -18.78
CA GLN A 222 10.75 -6.06 -19.30
C GLN A 222 11.17 -6.22 -20.77
N ILE A 223 11.14 -5.12 -21.54
CA ILE A 223 11.33 -5.10 -22.99
C ILE A 223 12.80 -4.91 -23.37
N ALA A 224 13.52 -4.05 -22.66
CA ALA A 224 14.90 -3.70 -22.96
C ALA A 224 15.87 -4.18 -21.89
N VAL A 225 16.92 -4.89 -22.28
CA VAL A 225 18.05 -5.18 -21.38
C VAL A 225 18.67 -3.86 -20.99
N ARG A 226 18.72 -3.60 -19.69
CA ARG A 226 19.51 -2.51 -19.13
C ARG A 226 20.97 -2.76 -19.52
N GLN A 227 21.48 -2.02 -20.52
CA GLN A 227 22.91 -2.05 -20.79
C GLN A 227 23.61 -1.59 -19.50
N GLU A 228 24.20 -2.56 -18.78
CA GLU A 228 25.12 -2.22 -17.69
C GLU A 228 26.25 -1.36 -18.30
N ARG A 229 26.25 -0.08 -17.94
CA ARG A 229 27.41 0.76 -18.17
C ARG A 229 28.58 0.09 -17.46
N LYS A 230 29.45 -0.63 -18.23
CA LYS A 230 30.75 -1.01 -17.74
C LYS A 230 31.40 0.25 -17.20
N LYS A 231 31.55 0.35 -15.89
CA LYS A 231 32.41 1.33 -15.26
C LYS A 231 33.82 1.06 -15.79
N THR A 232 34.23 1.82 -16.80
CA THR A 232 35.64 1.93 -17.15
C THR A 232 36.37 2.42 -15.92
N ARG A 233 37.07 1.54 -15.24
CA ARG A 233 38.10 1.96 -14.27
C ARG A 233 39.11 2.76 -15.10
N ALA A 234 39.26 4.03 -14.78
CA ALA A 234 40.38 4.82 -15.24
C ALA A 234 41.69 4.25 -14.66
N PRO A 235 42.79 4.32 -15.40
CA PRO A 235 44.05 3.78 -15.00
C PRO A 235 44.65 4.50 -13.79
#